data_17e6dded10dbe04dae2887bf4482975c
#
_entry.id   17e6dded10dbe04dae2887bf4482975c
#
_cell.length_a   1.000
_cell.length_b   1.000
_cell.length_c   1.000
_cell.angle_alpha   90.00
_cell.angle_beta   90.00
_cell.angle_gamma   90.00
#
_symmetry.space_group_name_H-M   'P 1'
#
loop_
_entity.id
_entity.type
_entity.pdbx_description
1 polymer ?
#
loop_
_entity_poly.entity_id
_entity_poly.type
_entity_poly.pdbx_seq_one_letter_code
_entity_poly.pdbx_strand_id
1 'polypeptide(L)'
;MTTTAHSVGRATARPARPSRYRRRRNLVTLALLAPALLGLAIFFVYPLIASVYYSFTRFDLISPPEWIGLRNYEYLFTQDPNVWTATLNTLWFVVIWVPVKTGFALIVAGLLARARRASGVWRTIFYLPALVPPVASVVAFVFLFNPGTGPVNQVLAWFGIKGPLWFNDPAWSKPSLVLLGIWVMGDIMIIFLAALLDVPREQYEAASLDGANGVQKVRYVTLPSVAPVLLFAAVTGVIAAIQYFTEAAVASSVASGKAVVGEGIGSTLGYPDNSLLTYTQWLYVRGFGTYQLGYASALAVLLFVVAAIILLLLLRRFKAFTPEGAQ
;
A
#
# COMPACT_ATOMS: atom_id res chain seq x y z
N MET A 1 -4.00 -0.06 80.59
CA MET A 1 -3.68 -0.82 79.35
C MET A 1 -3.34 0.19 78.27
N THR A 2 -2.06 0.39 78.09
CA THR A 2 -1.50 1.39 77.15
C THR A 2 -0.99 0.66 75.92
N THR A 3 -1.68 0.91 74.79
CA THR A 3 -1.34 0.31 73.48
C THR A 3 -0.36 1.23 72.74
N THR A 4 0.88 0.76 72.62
CA THR A 4 1.95 1.43 71.84
C THR A 4 1.79 1.14 70.36
N ALA A 5 1.52 2.16 69.55
CA ALA A 5 1.49 2.08 68.09
C ALA A 5 2.93 2.09 67.53
N HIS A 6 3.37 0.98 66.95
CA HIS A 6 4.62 0.91 66.16
C HIS A 6 4.42 1.60 64.80
N SER A 7 5.12 2.71 64.59
CA SER A 7 5.26 3.36 63.28
C SER A 7 6.23 2.55 62.40
N VAL A 8 5.72 1.85 61.40
CA VAL A 8 6.53 1.21 60.36
C VAL A 8 7.06 2.26 59.40
N GLY A 9 8.35 2.59 59.53
CA GLY A 9 9.04 3.50 58.62
C GLY A 9 9.08 2.95 57.21
N ARG A 10 8.47 3.66 56.25
CA ARG A 10 8.63 3.38 54.83
C ARG A 10 10.08 3.62 54.40
N ALA A 11 10.84 2.54 54.24
CA ALA A 11 12.16 2.56 53.61
C ALA A 11 12.01 2.97 52.14
N THR A 12 12.46 4.19 51.79
CA THR A 12 12.59 4.63 50.42
C THR A 12 13.64 3.77 49.69
N ALA A 13 13.18 2.86 48.85
CA ALA A 13 14.06 2.01 48.05
C ALA A 13 14.87 2.91 47.08
N ARG A 14 16.16 3.05 47.31
CA ARG A 14 17.10 3.69 46.39
C ARG A 14 17.07 2.94 45.05
N PRO A 15 17.02 3.66 43.90
CA PRO A 15 17.06 3.00 42.59
C PRO A 15 18.35 2.18 42.48
N ALA A 16 18.20 0.86 42.31
CA ALA A 16 19.33 -0.07 42.20
C ALA A 16 20.19 0.31 40.99
N ARG A 17 21.47 0.62 41.20
CA ARG A 17 22.43 0.86 40.11
C ARG A 17 22.44 -0.37 39.18
N PRO A 18 22.38 -0.21 37.86
CA PRO A 18 22.35 -1.33 36.95
C PRO A 18 23.61 -2.20 37.15
N SER A 19 23.42 -3.47 37.45
CA SER A 19 24.50 -4.40 37.70
C SER A 19 25.45 -4.44 36.49
N ARG A 20 26.77 -4.68 36.71
CA ARG A 20 27.79 -4.79 35.61
C ARG A 20 27.35 -5.80 34.54
N TYR A 21 26.60 -6.82 34.91
CA TYR A 21 26.02 -7.81 34.01
C TYR A 21 24.98 -7.21 33.06
N ARG A 22 24.06 -6.38 33.55
CA ARG A 22 23.08 -5.67 32.70
C ARG A 22 23.76 -4.73 31.69
N ARG A 23 24.81 -4.03 32.12
CA ARG A 23 25.57 -3.13 31.26
C ARG A 23 26.30 -3.88 30.14
N ARG A 24 26.96 -5.01 30.48
CA ARG A 24 27.63 -5.87 29.49
C ARG A 24 26.63 -6.49 28.52
N ARG A 25 25.50 -6.99 28.99
CA ARG A 25 24.43 -7.51 28.14
C ARG A 25 23.91 -6.47 27.17
N ASN A 26 23.63 -5.25 27.63
CA ASN A 26 23.16 -4.15 26.78
C ASN A 26 24.20 -3.74 25.74
N LEU A 27 25.49 -3.73 26.09
CA LEU A 27 26.59 -3.46 25.14
C LEU A 27 26.69 -4.54 24.05
N VAL A 28 26.61 -5.81 24.42
CA VAL A 28 26.60 -6.92 23.47
C VAL A 28 25.37 -6.86 22.57
N THR A 29 24.19 -6.62 23.13
CA THR A 29 22.97 -6.42 22.33
C THR A 29 23.10 -5.24 21.36
N LEU A 30 23.64 -4.10 21.83
CA LEU A 30 23.86 -2.92 20.97
C LEU A 30 24.89 -3.22 19.87
N ALA A 31 25.97 -3.92 20.19
CA ALA A 31 26.99 -4.30 19.21
C ALA A 31 26.43 -5.25 18.13
N LEU A 32 25.55 -6.19 18.51
CA LEU A 32 24.86 -7.07 17.55
C LEU A 32 23.85 -6.33 16.68
N LEU A 33 23.19 -5.32 17.24
CA LEU A 33 22.22 -4.48 16.48
C LEU A 33 22.90 -3.36 15.68
N ALA A 34 24.13 -2.98 16.02
CA ALA A 34 24.82 -1.85 15.43
C ALA A 34 24.87 -1.87 13.88
N PRO A 35 25.18 -2.98 13.19
CA PRO A 35 25.21 -3.00 11.73
C PRO A 35 23.84 -2.67 11.13
N ALA A 36 22.76 -3.22 11.70
CA ALA A 36 21.39 -2.95 11.25
C ALA A 36 20.97 -1.50 11.53
N LEU A 37 21.28 -0.98 12.72
CA LEU A 37 20.98 0.40 13.11
C LEU A 37 21.79 1.41 12.29
N LEU A 38 23.06 1.13 11.99
CA LEU A 38 23.88 1.97 11.10
C LEU A 38 23.32 1.97 9.67
N GLY A 39 22.94 0.80 9.15
CA GLY A 39 22.27 0.71 7.85
C GLY A 39 20.97 1.53 7.81
N LEU A 40 20.14 1.41 8.83
CA LEU A 40 18.92 2.21 8.95
C LEU A 40 19.22 3.72 9.03
N ALA A 41 20.20 4.11 9.84
CA ALA A 41 20.56 5.51 10.00
C ALA A 41 21.10 6.14 8.70
N ILE A 42 21.98 5.43 7.97
CA ILE A 42 22.61 5.94 6.77
C ILE A 42 21.66 5.92 5.56
N PHE A 43 20.92 4.83 5.37
CA PHE A 43 20.13 4.63 4.15
C PHE A 43 18.66 5.06 4.26
N PHE A 44 18.15 5.30 5.46
CA PHE A 44 16.77 5.74 5.67
C PHE A 44 16.68 7.08 6.41
N VAL A 45 17.27 7.17 7.61
CA VAL A 45 17.13 8.37 8.44
C VAL A 45 17.83 9.59 7.81
N TYR A 46 19.07 9.41 7.36
CA TYR A 46 19.81 10.49 6.73
C TYR A 46 19.12 11.02 5.46
N PRO A 47 18.74 10.19 4.46
CA PRO A 47 18.01 10.68 3.28
C PRO A 47 16.67 11.33 3.61
N LEU A 48 15.96 10.83 4.62
CA LEU A 48 14.71 11.43 5.06
C LEU A 48 14.94 12.85 5.60
N ILE A 49 15.92 13.04 6.49
CA ILE A 49 16.27 14.36 7.03
C ILE A 49 16.76 15.28 5.90
N ALA A 50 17.60 14.77 5.01
CA ALA A 50 18.07 15.51 3.85
C ALA A 50 16.93 15.96 2.93
N SER A 51 15.94 15.08 2.67
CA SER A 51 14.76 15.43 1.90
C SER A 51 13.93 16.53 2.57
N VAL A 52 13.79 16.47 3.90
CA VAL A 52 13.13 17.56 4.65
C VAL A 52 13.90 18.87 4.50
N TYR A 53 15.23 18.86 4.60
CA TYR A 53 16.04 20.05 4.40
C TYR A 53 15.91 20.60 2.96
N TYR A 54 16.06 19.74 1.94
CA TYR A 54 15.95 20.15 0.53
C TYR A 54 14.55 20.65 0.16
N SER A 55 13.51 20.23 0.84
CA SER A 55 12.15 20.71 0.60
C SER A 55 11.99 22.23 0.82
N PHE A 56 12.88 22.85 1.61
CA PHE A 56 12.92 24.30 1.87
C PHE A 56 13.93 25.02 0.99
N THR A 57 14.55 24.33 0.01
CA THR A 57 15.59 24.90 -0.84
C THR A 57 15.21 24.86 -2.31
N ARG A 58 15.82 25.74 -3.10
CA ARG A 58 15.97 25.55 -4.55
C ARG A 58 17.20 24.68 -4.75
N PHE A 59 17.00 23.48 -5.29
CA PHE A 59 18.07 22.51 -5.51
C PHE A 59 17.86 21.73 -6.81
N ASP A 60 18.88 21.69 -7.68
CA ASP A 60 18.87 21.09 -9.02
C ASP A 60 20.01 20.10 -9.29
N LEU A 61 20.76 19.68 -8.26
CA LEU A 61 21.99 18.86 -8.31
C LEU A 61 23.23 19.55 -8.89
N ILE A 62 23.07 20.64 -9.62
CA ILE A 62 24.19 21.34 -10.29
C ILE A 62 24.67 22.49 -9.42
N SER A 63 23.71 23.26 -8.90
CA SER A 63 23.97 24.43 -8.06
C SER A 63 23.91 24.06 -6.57
N PRO A 64 24.66 24.74 -5.69
CA PRO A 64 24.48 24.57 -4.25
C PRO A 64 23.03 24.86 -3.84
N PRO A 65 22.47 24.14 -2.84
CA PRO A 65 21.10 24.35 -2.41
C PRO A 65 20.92 25.75 -1.80
N GLU A 66 20.03 26.54 -2.39
CA GLU A 66 19.69 27.89 -1.95
C GLU A 66 18.43 27.82 -1.04
N TRP A 67 18.50 28.36 0.16
CA TRP A 67 17.36 28.38 1.08
C TRP A 67 16.28 29.35 0.61
N ILE A 68 15.08 28.85 0.32
CA ILE A 68 13.94 29.64 -0.16
C ILE A 68 12.71 29.57 0.77
N GLY A 69 12.84 28.95 1.94
CA GLY A 69 11.75 28.81 2.90
C GLY A 69 10.58 27.97 2.36
N LEU A 70 9.36 28.45 2.50
CA LEU A 70 8.13 27.71 2.16
C LEU A 70 7.70 27.86 0.70
N ARG A 71 8.48 28.48 -0.18
CA ARG A 71 8.10 28.74 -1.59
C ARG A 71 7.76 27.49 -2.38
N ASN A 72 8.43 26.35 -2.13
CA ASN A 72 8.10 25.08 -2.77
C ASN A 72 6.68 24.61 -2.39
N TYR A 73 6.29 24.79 -1.14
CA TYR A 73 4.96 24.42 -0.64
C TYR A 73 3.89 25.40 -1.15
N GLU A 74 4.18 26.69 -1.20
CA GLU A 74 3.29 27.69 -1.79
C GLU A 74 3.02 27.35 -3.27
N TYR A 75 4.07 27.11 -4.07
CA TYR A 75 3.94 26.69 -5.46
C TYR A 75 3.11 25.40 -5.61
N LEU A 76 3.36 24.41 -4.75
CA LEU A 76 2.66 23.11 -4.73
C LEU A 76 1.14 23.28 -4.55
N PHE A 77 0.72 24.14 -3.63
CA PHE A 77 -0.71 24.30 -3.32
C PHE A 77 -1.45 25.31 -4.22
N THR A 78 -0.74 26.27 -4.82
CA THR A 78 -1.38 27.39 -5.49
C THR A 78 -1.14 27.44 -7.00
N GLN A 79 -0.05 26.86 -7.50
CA GLN A 79 0.39 27.10 -8.87
C GLN A 79 0.61 25.83 -9.70
N ASP A 80 0.77 24.65 -9.09
CA ASP A 80 0.98 23.40 -9.84
C ASP A 80 -0.34 22.65 -10.09
N PRO A 81 -0.93 22.74 -11.31
CA PRO A 81 -2.21 22.11 -11.62
C PRO A 81 -2.15 20.57 -11.60
N ASN A 82 -0.99 20.00 -11.86
CA ASN A 82 -0.83 18.55 -11.95
C ASN A 82 -0.77 17.87 -10.57
N VAL A 83 -0.37 18.59 -9.53
CA VAL A 83 -0.38 18.04 -8.16
C VAL A 83 -1.78 17.63 -7.74
N TRP A 84 -2.78 18.47 -8.04
CA TRP A 84 -4.18 18.15 -7.70
C TRP A 84 -4.69 16.93 -8.46
N THR A 85 -4.46 16.90 -9.78
CA THR A 85 -4.82 15.75 -10.64
C THR A 85 -4.15 14.47 -10.16
N ALA A 86 -2.85 14.51 -9.90
CA ALA A 86 -2.07 13.38 -9.42
C ALA A 86 -2.53 12.89 -8.04
N THR A 87 -2.87 13.82 -7.14
CA THR A 87 -3.42 13.52 -5.81
C THR A 87 -4.77 12.83 -5.91
N LEU A 88 -5.70 13.34 -6.70
CA LEU A 88 -7.02 12.74 -6.90
C LEU A 88 -6.94 11.36 -7.54
N ASN A 89 -6.05 11.16 -8.51
CA ASN A 89 -5.82 9.85 -9.10
C ASN A 89 -5.26 8.85 -8.07
N THR A 90 -4.29 9.27 -7.27
CA THR A 90 -3.73 8.41 -6.20
C THR A 90 -4.78 8.08 -5.15
N LEU A 91 -5.58 9.07 -4.73
CA LEU A 91 -6.67 8.85 -3.79
C LEU A 91 -7.73 7.89 -4.36
N TRP A 92 -8.02 7.97 -5.65
CA TRP A 92 -8.91 7.03 -6.34
C TRP A 92 -8.39 5.59 -6.24
N PHE A 93 -7.08 5.35 -6.42
CA PHE A 93 -6.48 4.02 -6.20
C PHE A 93 -6.62 3.57 -4.74
N VAL A 94 -6.40 4.47 -3.78
CA VAL A 94 -6.59 4.14 -2.35
C VAL A 94 -8.03 3.75 -2.06
N VAL A 95 -9.02 4.50 -2.58
CA VAL A 95 -10.44 4.33 -2.22
C VAL A 95 -11.12 3.22 -3.04
N ILE A 96 -10.72 2.99 -4.28
CA ILE A 96 -11.37 2.03 -5.17
C ILE A 96 -10.53 0.76 -5.36
N TRP A 97 -9.26 0.91 -5.80
CA TRP A 97 -8.42 -0.24 -6.12
C TRP A 97 -8.13 -1.12 -4.90
N VAL A 98 -7.79 -0.51 -3.75
CA VAL A 98 -7.47 -1.27 -2.53
C VAL A 98 -8.66 -2.08 -2.03
N PRO A 99 -9.88 -1.51 -1.81
CA PRO A 99 -11.03 -2.29 -1.37
C PRO A 99 -11.47 -3.34 -2.38
N VAL A 100 -11.43 -3.02 -3.68
CA VAL A 100 -11.83 -3.97 -4.73
C VAL A 100 -10.87 -5.16 -4.77
N LYS A 101 -9.55 -4.95 -4.86
CA LYS A 101 -8.54 -6.03 -4.82
C LYS A 101 -8.69 -6.88 -3.55
N THR A 102 -8.79 -6.24 -2.39
CA THR A 102 -8.91 -6.91 -1.09
C THR A 102 -10.22 -7.70 -0.99
N GLY A 103 -11.34 -7.12 -1.43
CA GLY A 103 -12.64 -7.77 -1.43
C GLY A 103 -12.67 -9.02 -2.32
N PHE A 104 -12.15 -8.93 -3.55
CA PHE A 104 -12.04 -10.09 -4.44
C PHE A 104 -11.13 -11.17 -3.86
N ALA A 105 -9.98 -10.81 -3.28
CA ALA A 105 -9.09 -11.74 -2.62
C ALA A 105 -9.79 -12.50 -1.49
N LEU A 106 -10.56 -11.79 -0.65
CA LEU A 106 -11.33 -12.40 0.44
C LEU A 106 -12.45 -13.32 -0.08
N ILE A 107 -13.16 -12.90 -1.13
CA ILE A 107 -14.22 -13.72 -1.76
C ILE A 107 -13.62 -15.02 -2.30
N VAL A 108 -12.54 -14.94 -3.07
CA VAL A 108 -11.89 -16.13 -3.65
C VAL A 108 -11.32 -17.03 -2.55
N ALA A 109 -10.68 -16.46 -1.53
CA ALA A 109 -10.22 -17.21 -0.37
C ALA A 109 -11.37 -17.93 0.34
N GLY A 110 -12.53 -17.28 0.53
CA GLY A 110 -13.72 -17.87 1.11
C GLY A 110 -14.31 -19.03 0.29
N LEU A 111 -14.27 -18.92 -1.05
CA LEU A 111 -14.66 -20.01 -1.95
C LEU A 111 -13.69 -21.18 -1.86
N LEU A 112 -12.39 -20.91 -1.84
CA LEU A 112 -11.35 -21.94 -1.72
C LEU A 112 -11.32 -22.64 -0.37
N ALA A 113 -11.67 -21.93 0.73
CA ALA A 113 -11.80 -22.52 2.06
C ALA A 113 -12.90 -23.58 2.11
N ARG A 114 -13.93 -23.47 1.27
CA ARG A 114 -15.05 -24.43 1.17
C ARG A 114 -14.77 -25.55 0.17
N ALA A 115 -13.78 -25.40 -0.71
CA ALA A 115 -13.47 -26.39 -1.76
C ALA A 115 -12.82 -27.63 -1.14
N ARG A 116 -13.54 -28.78 -1.21
CA ARG A 116 -13.04 -30.07 -0.69
C ARG A 116 -12.13 -30.81 -1.66
N ARG A 117 -12.33 -30.63 -2.97
CA ARG A 117 -11.57 -31.34 -4.03
C ARG A 117 -10.74 -30.33 -4.81
N ALA A 118 -9.54 -30.74 -5.23
CA ALA A 118 -8.61 -29.96 -6.06
C ALA A 118 -8.25 -28.58 -5.49
N SER A 119 -8.38 -28.37 -4.18
CA SER A 119 -8.05 -27.07 -3.54
C SER A 119 -6.61 -26.61 -3.80
N GLY A 120 -5.66 -27.54 -3.90
CA GLY A 120 -4.27 -27.22 -4.25
C GLY A 120 -4.14 -26.66 -5.66
N VAL A 121 -4.81 -27.26 -6.65
CA VAL A 121 -4.77 -26.79 -8.04
C VAL A 121 -5.36 -25.38 -8.16
N TRP A 122 -6.52 -25.15 -7.54
CA TRP A 122 -7.14 -23.82 -7.56
C TRP A 122 -6.28 -22.75 -6.85
N ARG A 123 -5.67 -23.08 -5.70
CA ARG A 123 -4.71 -22.19 -5.05
C ARG A 123 -3.57 -21.80 -5.97
N THR A 124 -3.00 -22.76 -6.69
CA THR A 124 -1.93 -22.50 -7.64
C THR A 124 -2.39 -21.60 -8.79
N ILE A 125 -3.57 -21.87 -9.39
CA ILE A 125 -4.12 -21.06 -10.48
C ILE A 125 -4.31 -19.60 -10.08
N PHE A 126 -4.89 -19.34 -8.90
CA PHE A 126 -5.12 -17.97 -8.42
C PHE A 126 -3.86 -17.29 -7.88
N TYR A 127 -2.84 -18.08 -7.47
CA TYR A 127 -1.59 -17.53 -6.97
C TYR A 127 -0.56 -17.27 -8.08
N LEU A 128 -0.56 -18.06 -9.13
CA LEU A 128 0.42 -17.96 -10.22
C LEU A 128 0.56 -16.55 -10.81
N PRO A 129 -0.54 -15.78 -11.05
CA PRO A 129 -0.43 -14.41 -11.53
C PRO A 129 0.39 -13.48 -10.64
N ALA A 130 0.33 -13.65 -9.33
CA ALA A 130 1.08 -12.82 -8.39
C ALA A 130 2.61 -13.02 -8.46
N LEU A 131 3.06 -14.10 -9.10
CA LEU A 131 4.50 -14.39 -9.33
C LEU A 131 5.03 -13.73 -10.60
N VAL A 132 4.16 -13.23 -11.47
CA VAL A 132 4.57 -12.57 -12.71
C VAL A 132 5.11 -11.18 -12.39
N PRO A 133 6.29 -10.79 -12.91
CA PRO A 133 6.82 -9.44 -12.72
C PRO A 133 5.81 -8.35 -13.12
N PRO A 134 5.64 -7.27 -12.33
CA PRO A 134 4.63 -6.24 -12.59
C PRO A 134 4.68 -5.65 -13.99
N VAL A 135 5.89 -5.34 -14.50
CA VAL A 135 6.08 -4.80 -15.85
C VAL A 135 5.53 -5.76 -16.92
N ALA A 136 5.85 -7.05 -16.82
CA ALA A 136 5.39 -8.05 -17.77
C ALA A 136 3.87 -8.23 -17.73
N SER A 137 3.28 -8.20 -16.52
CA SER A 137 1.83 -8.25 -16.33
C SER A 137 1.11 -7.10 -17.01
N VAL A 138 1.60 -5.87 -16.81
CA VAL A 138 1.01 -4.68 -17.43
C VAL A 138 1.13 -4.73 -18.95
N VAL A 139 2.30 -5.04 -19.49
CA VAL A 139 2.53 -5.15 -20.93
C VAL A 139 1.56 -6.17 -21.54
N ALA A 140 1.44 -7.36 -20.93
CA ALA A 140 0.51 -8.38 -21.38
C ALA A 140 -0.94 -7.87 -21.35
N PHE A 141 -1.36 -7.18 -20.29
CA PHE A 141 -2.70 -6.61 -20.19
C PHE A 141 -2.98 -5.53 -21.24
N VAL A 142 -2.04 -4.61 -21.49
CA VAL A 142 -2.21 -3.59 -22.55
C VAL A 142 -2.38 -4.26 -23.92
N PHE A 143 -1.65 -5.34 -24.22
CA PHE A 143 -1.84 -6.09 -25.47
C PHE A 143 -3.16 -6.87 -25.50
N LEU A 144 -3.54 -7.54 -24.42
CA LEU A 144 -4.80 -8.29 -24.34
C LEU A 144 -6.02 -7.38 -24.49
N PHE A 145 -5.95 -6.17 -23.92
CA PHE A 145 -6.99 -5.15 -23.94
C PHE A 145 -6.78 -4.10 -25.04
N ASN A 146 -5.93 -4.37 -26.05
CA ASN A 146 -5.74 -3.43 -27.16
C ASN A 146 -7.07 -3.25 -27.92
N PRO A 147 -7.52 -1.99 -28.16
CA PRO A 147 -8.81 -1.72 -28.79
C PRO A 147 -8.97 -2.34 -30.17
N GLY A 148 -7.90 -2.36 -30.98
CA GLY A 148 -7.94 -2.80 -32.37
C GLY A 148 -7.67 -4.29 -32.56
N THR A 149 -6.65 -4.82 -31.89
CA THR A 149 -6.12 -6.18 -32.13
C THR A 149 -6.23 -7.11 -30.92
N GLY A 150 -6.62 -6.57 -29.76
CA GLY A 150 -6.66 -7.34 -28.52
C GLY A 150 -7.77 -8.39 -28.51
N PRO A 151 -7.46 -9.61 -28.02
CA PRO A 151 -8.42 -10.72 -27.99
C PRO A 151 -9.64 -10.41 -27.12
N VAL A 152 -9.54 -9.56 -26.11
CA VAL A 152 -10.68 -9.19 -25.24
C VAL A 152 -11.76 -8.50 -26.06
N ASN A 153 -11.43 -7.49 -26.87
CA ASN A 153 -12.40 -6.82 -27.72
C ASN A 153 -12.92 -7.71 -28.84
N GLN A 154 -12.11 -8.64 -29.35
CA GLN A 154 -12.57 -9.63 -30.33
C GLN A 154 -13.65 -10.55 -29.75
N VAL A 155 -13.43 -11.05 -28.52
CA VAL A 155 -14.43 -11.88 -27.81
C VAL A 155 -15.69 -11.09 -27.54
N LEU A 156 -15.59 -9.83 -27.09
CA LEU A 156 -16.77 -8.95 -26.90
C LEU A 156 -17.55 -8.75 -28.20
N ALA A 157 -16.85 -8.60 -29.31
CA ALA A 157 -17.47 -8.44 -30.64
C ALA A 157 -18.27 -9.69 -31.07
N TRP A 158 -17.88 -10.91 -30.69
CA TRP A 158 -18.67 -12.11 -30.93
C TRP A 158 -20.07 -12.07 -30.26
N PHE A 159 -20.19 -11.34 -29.16
CA PHE A 159 -21.46 -11.09 -28.49
C PHE A 159 -22.15 -9.81 -28.94
N GLY A 160 -21.65 -9.16 -30.00
CA GLY A 160 -22.20 -7.88 -30.50
C GLY A 160 -21.90 -6.68 -29.59
N ILE A 161 -20.98 -6.82 -28.63
CA ILE A 161 -20.61 -5.75 -27.69
C ILE A 161 -19.40 -5.02 -28.24
N LYS A 162 -19.55 -3.69 -28.45
CA LYS A 162 -18.42 -2.82 -28.77
C LYS A 162 -17.58 -2.61 -27.50
N GLY A 163 -16.39 -3.21 -27.47
CA GLY A 163 -15.48 -3.06 -26.36
C GLY A 163 -14.99 -1.60 -26.17
N PRO A 164 -14.65 -1.20 -24.95
CA PRO A 164 -14.08 0.13 -24.68
C PRO A 164 -12.63 0.23 -25.19
N LEU A 165 -12.10 1.46 -25.14
CA LEU A 165 -10.70 1.72 -25.51
C LEU A 165 -9.70 1.37 -24.39
N TRP A 166 -10.18 0.88 -23.24
CA TRP A 166 -9.39 0.40 -22.11
C TRP A 166 -8.29 1.40 -21.67
N PHE A 167 -7.03 1.06 -21.85
CA PHE A 167 -5.89 1.90 -21.48
C PHE A 167 -5.73 3.17 -22.34
N ASN A 168 -6.46 3.28 -23.45
CA ASN A 168 -6.44 4.43 -24.35
C ASN A 168 -7.60 5.42 -24.13
N ASP A 169 -8.43 5.17 -23.11
CA ASP A 169 -9.55 6.05 -22.73
C ASP A 169 -9.39 6.48 -21.26
N PRO A 170 -9.44 7.80 -20.97
CA PRO A 170 -9.33 8.31 -19.59
C PRO A 170 -10.35 7.71 -18.62
N ALA A 171 -11.57 7.36 -19.09
CA ALA A 171 -12.60 6.77 -18.26
C ALA A 171 -12.32 5.31 -17.91
N TRP A 172 -11.64 4.57 -18.81
CA TRP A 172 -11.39 3.13 -18.65
C TRP A 172 -9.98 2.78 -18.20
N SER A 173 -9.03 3.70 -18.28
CA SER A 173 -7.62 3.44 -17.94
C SER A 173 -7.43 2.96 -16.49
N LYS A 174 -8.04 3.64 -15.51
CA LYS A 174 -8.00 3.22 -14.10
C LYS A 174 -8.77 1.92 -13.84
N PRO A 175 -10.02 1.71 -14.32
CA PRO A 175 -10.69 0.42 -14.25
C PRO A 175 -9.86 -0.74 -14.85
N SER A 176 -9.13 -0.52 -15.94
CA SER A 176 -8.24 -1.54 -16.53
C SER A 176 -7.12 -1.95 -15.56
N LEU A 177 -6.54 -1.00 -14.82
CA LEU A 177 -5.57 -1.29 -13.75
C LEU A 177 -6.21 -1.98 -12.53
N VAL A 178 -7.49 -1.74 -12.27
CA VAL A 178 -8.22 -2.50 -11.24
C VAL A 178 -8.36 -3.96 -11.64
N LEU A 179 -8.69 -4.26 -12.90
CA LEU A 179 -8.75 -5.63 -13.42
C LEU A 179 -7.40 -6.34 -13.30
N LEU A 180 -6.30 -5.64 -13.61
CA LEU A 180 -4.96 -6.15 -13.37
C LEU A 180 -4.73 -6.45 -11.88
N GLY A 181 -5.11 -5.53 -11.00
CA GLY A 181 -5.00 -5.69 -9.54
C GLY A 181 -5.78 -6.90 -9.01
N ILE A 182 -6.97 -7.18 -9.57
CA ILE A 182 -7.77 -8.37 -9.26
C ILE A 182 -7.03 -9.62 -9.77
N TRP A 183 -6.46 -9.59 -10.96
CA TRP A 183 -5.73 -10.73 -11.53
C TRP A 183 -4.50 -11.13 -10.71
N VAL A 184 -3.76 -10.14 -10.15
CA VAL A 184 -2.56 -10.37 -9.30
C VAL A 184 -2.88 -10.40 -7.79
N MET A 185 -4.12 -10.66 -7.37
CA MET A 185 -4.51 -10.64 -5.94
C MET A 185 -4.05 -11.87 -5.14
N GLY A 186 -3.36 -12.81 -5.78
CA GLY A 186 -3.05 -14.14 -5.23
C GLY A 186 -2.25 -14.11 -3.93
N ASP A 187 -1.38 -13.10 -3.75
CA ASP A 187 -0.60 -12.87 -2.56
C ASP A 187 -1.47 -12.67 -1.30
N ILE A 188 -2.39 -11.73 -1.36
CA ILE A 188 -3.29 -11.45 -0.23
C ILE A 188 -4.39 -12.50 -0.09
N MET A 189 -4.81 -13.14 -1.19
CA MET A 189 -5.77 -14.24 -1.18
C MET A 189 -5.28 -15.43 -0.36
N ILE A 190 -3.99 -15.81 -0.48
CA ILE A 190 -3.42 -16.92 0.31
C ILE A 190 -3.39 -16.59 1.81
N ILE A 191 -3.09 -15.34 2.17
CA ILE A 191 -3.08 -14.91 3.57
C ILE A 191 -4.51 -14.96 4.16
N PHE A 192 -5.52 -14.50 3.41
CA PHE A 192 -6.92 -14.65 3.81
C PHE A 192 -7.33 -16.11 3.91
N LEU A 193 -6.91 -16.94 2.97
CA LEU A 193 -7.23 -18.37 2.98
C LEU A 193 -6.67 -19.05 4.24
N ALA A 194 -5.43 -18.75 4.62
CA ALA A 194 -4.83 -19.29 5.85
C ALA A 194 -5.63 -18.86 7.09
N ALA A 195 -5.98 -17.58 7.19
CA ALA A 195 -6.78 -17.07 8.31
C ALA A 195 -8.19 -17.68 8.36
N LEU A 196 -8.84 -17.90 7.20
CA LEU A 196 -10.16 -18.52 7.14
C LEU A 196 -10.15 -20.00 7.54
N LEU A 197 -9.07 -20.72 7.26
CA LEU A 197 -8.91 -22.12 7.64
C LEU A 197 -8.60 -22.31 9.14
N ASP A 198 -8.10 -21.25 9.79
CA ASP A 198 -7.79 -21.23 11.22
C ASP A 198 -9.02 -20.94 12.10
N VAL A 199 -10.13 -20.48 11.50
CA VAL A 199 -11.37 -20.21 12.25
C VAL A 199 -11.99 -21.52 12.75
N PRO A 200 -12.21 -21.70 14.10
CA PRO A 200 -12.79 -22.90 14.65
C PRO A 200 -14.18 -23.18 14.09
N ARG A 201 -14.46 -24.44 13.73
CA ARG A 201 -15.77 -24.88 13.18
C ARG A 201 -16.89 -24.69 14.17
N GLU A 202 -16.61 -24.82 15.46
CA GLU A 202 -17.55 -24.66 16.56
C GLU A 202 -18.24 -23.29 16.53
N GLN A 203 -17.52 -22.23 16.10
CA GLN A 203 -18.11 -20.89 15.97
C GLN A 203 -19.21 -20.84 14.88
N TYR A 204 -19.00 -21.54 13.75
CA TYR A 204 -19.99 -21.62 12.69
C TYR A 204 -21.17 -22.52 13.06
N GLU A 205 -20.92 -23.59 13.85
CA GLU A 205 -21.95 -24.50 14.36
C GLU A 205 -22.82 -23.80 15.39
N ALA A 206 -22.22 -23.10 16.37
CA ALA A 206 -22.96 -22.28 17.34
C ALA A 206 -23.85 -21.25 16.65
N ALA A 207 -23.27 -20.47 15.68
CA ALA A 207 -24.07 -19.52 14.90
C ALA A 207 -25.22 -20.20 14.11
N SER A 208 -25.05 -21.47 13.72
CA SER A 208 -26.10 -22.24 13.05
C SER A 208 -27.22 -22.60 14.01
N LEU A 209 -26.88 -22.98 15.25
CA LEU A 209 -27.86 -23.28 16.30
C LEU A 209 -28.67 -22.04 16.71
N ASP A 210 -28.05 -20.86 16.68
CA ASP A 210 -28.67 -19.54 16.88
C ASP A 210 -29.53 -19.08 15.67
N GLY A 211 -29.64 -19.90 14.61
CA GLY A 211 -30.44 -19.60 13.42
C GLY A 211 -29.81 -18.62 12.45
N ALA A 212 -28.48 -18.33 12.57
CA ALA A 212 -27.77 -17.40 11.68
C ALA A 212 -27.73 -17.92 10.24
N ASN A 213 -28.17 -17.08 9.29
CA ASN A 213 -28.04 -17.34 7.86
C ASN A 213 -26.59 -17.12 7.35
N GLY A 214 -26.31 -17.44 6.08
CA GLY A 214 -24.97 -17.35 5.50
C GLY A 214 -24.34 -15.95 5.57
N VAL A 215 -25.14 -14.89 5.35
CA VAL A 215 -24.66 -13.50 5.42
C VAL A 215 -24.34 -13.11 6.88
N GLN A 216 -25.17 -13.52 7.81
CA GLN A 216 -24.94 -13.29 9.24
C GLN A 216 -23.68 -14.00 9.72
N LYS A 217 -23.42 -15.26 9.30
CA LYS A 217 -22.17 -15.97 9.59
C LYS A 217 -20.95 -15.24 9.04
N VAL A 218 -21.02 -14.72 7.81
CA VAL A 218 -19.93 -13.90 7.25
C VAL A 218 -19.72 -12.64 8.09
N ARG A 219 -20.79 -11.92 8.45
CA ARG A 219 -20.70 -10.65 9.16
C ARG A 219 -20.26 -10.80 10.62
N TYR A 220 -20.75 -11.81 11.33
CA TYR A 220 -20.57 -11.93 12.78
C TYR A 220 -19.52 -12.97 13.20
N VAL A 221 -19.14 -13.90 12.31
CA VAL A 221 -18.08 -14.90 12.57
C VAL A 221 -16.88 -14.66 11.67
N THR A 222 -17.05 -14.72 10.35
CA THR A 222 -15.93 -14.68 9.39
C THR A 222 -15.19 -13.35 9.44
N LEU A 223 -15.87 -12.22 9.23
CA LEU A 223 -15.22 -10.90 9.17
C LEU A 223 -14.51 -10.52 10.47
N PRO A 224 -15.10 -10.71 11.67
CA PRO A 224 -14.38 -10.47 12.92
C PRO A 224 -13.14 -11.36 13.08
N SER A 225 -13.23 -12.63 12.72
CA SER A 225 -12.11 -13.57 12.84
C SER A 225 -10.94 -13.21 11.93
N VAL A 226 -11.19 -12.71 10.72
CA VAL A 226 -10.15 -12.29 9.77
C VAL A 226 -9.79 -10.79 9.86
N ALA A 227 -10.36 -10.05 10.83
CA ALA A 227 -10.13 -8.62 10.98
C ALA A 227 -8.64 -8.23 11.06
N PRO A 228 -7.74 -8.98 11.74
CA PRO A 228 -6.31 -8.67 11.73
C PRO A 228 -5.70 -8.73 10.33
N VAL A 229 -6.13 -9.71 9.50
CA VAL A 229 -5.66 -9.85 8.12
C VAL A 229 -6.27 -8.77 7.22
N LEU A 230 -7.53 -8.37 7.46
CA LEU A 230 -8.13 -7.22 6.78
C LEU A 230 -7.37 -5.93 7.06
N LEU A 231 -6.96 -5.71 8.31
CA LEU A 231 -6.10 -4.57 8.66
C LEU A 231 -4.76 -4.63 7.93
N PHE A 232 -4.10 -5.79 7.95
CA PHE A 232 -2.85 -5.99 7.23
C PHE A 232 -3.01 -5.69 5.74
N ALA A 233 -4.05 -6.24 5.10
CA ALA A 233 -4.36 -6.00 3.69
C ALA A 233 -4.67 -4.52 3.39
N ALA A 234 -5.41 -3.85 4.28
CA ALA A 234 -5.71 -2.42 4.13
C ALA A 234 -4.45 -1.57 4.26
N VAL A 235 -3.60 -1.82 5.26
CA VAL A 235 -2.35 -1.06 5.48
C VAL A 235 -1.40 -1.26 4.31
N THR A 236 -1.10 -2.50 3.93
CA THR A 236 -0.19 -2.80 2.81
C THR A 236 -0.75 -2.33 1.47
N GLY A 237 -2.06 -2.48 1.26
CA GLY A 237 -2.75 -2.00 0.07
C GLY A 237 -2.73 -0.48 -0.06
N VAL A 238 -2.96 0.26 1.03
CA VAL A 238 -2.86 1.73 1.03
C VAL A 238 -1.44 2.20 0.76
N ILE A 239 -0.43 1.57 1.37
CA ILE A 239 0.97 1.88 1.07
C ILE A 239 1.28 1.64 -0.41
N ALA A 240 0.86 0.51 -0.97
CA ALA A 240 1.05 0.19 -2.38
C ALA A 240 0.32 1.18 -3.31
N ALA A 241 -0.91 1.60 -2.96
CA ALA A 241 -1.68 2.56 -3.74
C ALA A 241 -1.09 3.98 -3.70
N ILE A 242 -0.58 4.42 -2.55
CA ILE A 242 0.08 5.73 -2.42
C ILE A 242 1.40 5.76 -3.22
N GLN A 243 2.09 4.63 -3.32
CA GLN A 243 3.34 4.46 -4.06
C GLN A 243 3.13 3.89 -5.46
N TYR A 244 1.89 3.91 -6.00
CA TYR A 244 1.54 3.31 -7.28
C TYR A 244 2.20 4.05 -8.43
N PHE A 245 3.30 3.49 -8.93
CA PHE A 245 4.15 4.07 -9.96
C PHE A 245 4.31 3.15 -11.17
N THR A 246 4.88 1.96 -10.98
CA THR A 246 5.37 1.11 -12.06
C THR A 246 4.26 0.70 -13.01
N GLU A 247 3.14 0.19 -12.50
CA GLU A 247 2.04 -0.30 -13.32
C GLU A 247 1.39 0.83 -14.12
N ALA A 248 1.18 1.98 -13.49
CA ALA A 248 0.61 3.14 -14.17
C ALA A 248 1.58 3.74 -15.19
N ALA A 249 2.90 3.77 -14.91
CA ALA A 249 3.91 4.28 -15.83
C ALA A 249 4.07 3.37 -17.06
N VAL A 250 4.15 2.06 -16.84
CA VAL A 250 4.26 1.09 -17.94
C VAL A 250 2.99 1.07 -18.79
N ALA A 251 1.80 1.12 -18.14
CA ALA A 251 0.53 1.19 -18.87
C ALA A 251 0.47 2.43 -19.76
N SER A 252 0.81 3.60 -19.21
CA SER A 252 0.84 4.87 -19.95
C SER A 252 1.83 4.82 -21.13
N SER A 253 3.02 4.30 -20.90
CA SER A 253 4.08 4.23 -21.91
C SER A 253 3.73 3.26 -23.04
N VAL A 254 3.26 2.05 -22.72
CA VAL A 254 2.90 1.04 -23.73
C VAL A 254 1.63 1.42 -24.49
N ALA A 255 0.60 1.90 -23.79
CA ALA A 255 -0.66 2.28 -24.42
C ALA A 255 -0.53 3.51 -25.33
N SER A 256 0.38 4.45 -25.01
CA SER A 256 0.65 5.61 -25.87
C SER A 256 1.38 5.25 -27.17
N GLY A 257 1.91 4.03 -27.30
CA GLY A 257 2.73 3.61 -28.44
C GLY A 257 4.13 4.22 -28.49
N LYS A 258 4.50 5.07 -27.52
CA LYS A 258 5.79 5.77 -27.47
C LYS A 258 6.88 5.05 -26.69
N ALA A 259 6.58 3.88 -26.14
CA ALA A 259 7.51 3.10 -25.31
C ALA A 259 8.82 2.70 -26.01
N VAL A 260 8.90 2.80 -27.35
CA VAL A 260 10.00 2.28 -28.17
C VAL A 260 10.91 3.41 -28.73
N VAL A 261 10.53 4.65 -28.62
CA VAL A 261 11.14 5.74 -29.42
C VAL A 261 11.96 6.72 -28.56
N GLY A 262 12.80 6.26 -27.67
CA GLY A 262 13.87 7.11 -27.09
C GLY A 262 13.45 8.39 -26.34
N GLU A 263 12.19 8.75 -26.34
CA GLU A 263 11.64 9.80 -25.48
C GLU A 263 11.59 9.25 -24.04
N GLY A 264 12.22 9.93 -23.11
CA GLY A 264 12.28 9.49 -21.71
C GLY A 264 10.87 9.18 -21.15
N ILE A 265 10.79 8.22 -20.23
CA ILE A 265 9.54 7.78 -19.57
C ILE A 265 8.68 8.96 -19.12
N GLY A 266 9.27 10.13 -18.81
CA GLY A 266 8.57 11.32 -18.37
C GLY A 266 7.56 11.92 -19.36
N SER A 267 7.75 11.74 -20.68
CA SER A 267 6.88 12.30 -21.71
C SER A 267 5.55 11.54 -21.89
N THR A 268 5.49 10.29 -21.42
CA THR A 268 4.33 9.40 -21.56
C THR A 268 3.56 9.20 -20.26
N LEU A 269 4.12 9.63 -19.13
CA LEU A 269 3.47 9.48 -17.83
C LEU A 269 2.11 10.19 -17.79
N GLY A 270 1.12 9.50 -17.24
CA GLY A 270 -0.24 10.01 -17.12
C GLY A 270 -1.14 9.74 -18.33
N TYR A 271 -0.62 9.19 -19.45
CA TYR A 271 -1.47 8.86 -20.59
C TYR A 271 -2.58 7.86 -20.21
N PRO A 272 -3.81 8.05 -20.75
CA PRO A 272 -4.32 9.16 -21.54
C PRO A 272 -4.78 10.35 -20.67
N ASP A 273 -4.61 11.59 -21.14
CA ASP A 273 -5.12 12.84 -20.53
C ASP A 273 -4.87 12.96 -19.01
N ASN A 274 -3.67 12.63 -18.57
CA ASN A 274 -3.28 12.59 -17.15
C ASN A 274 -4.16 11.68 -16.25
N SER A 275 -4.99 10.79 -16.82
CA SER A 275 -5.86 9.90 -16.05
C SER A 275 -5.10 8.89 -15.22
N LEU A 276 -3.90 8.45 -15.68
CA LEU A 276 -3.00 7.58 -14.94
C LEU A 276 -1.85 8.33 -14.25
N LEU A 277 -1.85 9.66 -14.24
CA LEU A 277 -0.85 10.43 -13.54
C LEU A 277 -1.02 10.27 -12.03
N THR A 278 -0.14 9.50 -11.39
CA THR A 278 -0.12 9.34 -9.94
C THR A 278 0.81 10.36 -9.27
N TYR A 279 0.65 10.55 -7.97
CA TYR A 279 1.48 11.49 -7.20
C TYR A 279 2.97 11.15 -7.27
N THR A 280 3.31 9.88 -7.20
CA THR A 280 4.70 9.39 -7.32
C THR A 280 5.27 9.57 -8.72
N GLN A 281 4.44 9.47 -9.76
CA GLN A 281 4.87 9.80 -11.13
C GLN A 281 5.16 11.29 -11.28
N TRP A 282 4.30 12.16 -10.73
CA TRP A 282 4.53 13.60 -10.78
C TRP A 282 5.78 14.00 -10.02
N LEU A 283 5.99 13.43 -8.82
CA LEU A 283 7.24 13.58 -8.07
C LEU A 283 8.46 13.17 -8.92
N TYR A 284 8.39 12.03 -9.61
CA TYR A 284 9.45 11.56 -10.50
C TYR A 284 9.72 12.53 -11.64
N VAL A 285 8.70 13.03 -12.31
CA VAL A 285 8.84 14.02 -13.40
C VAL A 285 9.55 15.27 -12.89
N ARG A 286 9.15 15.79 -11.72
CA ARG A 286 9.76 17.01 -11.16
C ARG A 286 11.19 16.78 -10.68
N GLY A 287 11.46 15.62 -10.06
CA GLY A 287 12.80 15.30 -9.54
C GLY A 287 13.79 14.93 -10.64
N PHE A 288 13.40 14.00 -11.51
CA PHE A 288 14.33 13.40 -12.48
C PHE A 288 14.10 13.84 -13.92
N GLY A 289 12.89 14.27 -14.26
CA GLY A 289 12.57 14.80 -15.58
C GLY A 289 12.95 16.26 -15.75
N THR A 290 12.73 17.10 -14.73
CA THR A 290 12.99 18.55 -14.78
C THR A 290 14.07 19.01 -13.80
N TYR A 291 14.69 18.09 -13.06
CA TYR A 291 15.78 18.34 -12.09
C TYR A 291 15.43 19.36 -10.99
N GLN A 292 14.16 19.46 -10.62
CA GLN A 292 13.68 20.33 -9.54
C GLN A 292 13.65 19.55 -8.21
N LEU A 293 14.83 19.14 -7.72
CA LEU A 293 14.92 18.25 -6.56
C LEU A 293 14.43 18.90 -5.27
N GLY A 294 14.60 20.19 -5.08
CA GLY A 294 14.03 20.90 -3.94
C GLY A 294 12.51 20.78 -3.90
N TYR A 295 11.86 21.01 -5.04
CA TYR A 295 10.42 20.86 -5.17
C TYR A 295 9.96 19.40 -5.08
N ALA A 296 10.65 18.47 -5.71
CA ALA A 296 10.38 17.03 -5.60
C ALA A 296 10.51 16.55 -4.14
N SER A 297 11.46 17.10 -3.38
CA SER A 297 11.62 16.83 -1.95
C SER A 297 10.41 17.34 -1.15
N ALA A 298 9.85 18.51 -1.49
CA ALA A 298 8.62 19.01 -0.85
C ALA A 298 7.41 18.08 -1.15
N LEU A 299 7.29 17.59 -2.40
CA LEU A 299 6.28 16.58 -2.76
C LEU A 299 6.47 15.29 -1.95
N ALA A 300 7.70 14.81 -1.81
CA ALA A 300 8.01 13.58 -1.06
C ALA A 300 7.69 13.71 0.43
N VAL A 301 8.04 14.83 1.05
CA VAL A 301 7.75 15.11 2.47
C VAL A 301 6.24 15.19 2.71
N LEU A 302 5.49 15.86 1.83
CA LEU A 302 4.04 15.93 1.94
C LEU A 302 3.41 14.53 1.80
N LEU A 303 3.85 13.73 0.82
CA LEU A 303 3.38 12.36 0.65
C LEU A 303 3.64 11.50 1.88
N PHE A 304 4.83 11.62 2.46
CA PHE A 304 5.19 10.92 3.70
C PHE A 304 4.27 11.29 4.87
N VAL A 305 4.02 12.60 5.07
CA VAL A 305 3.13 13.08 6.14
C VAL A 305 1.69 12.57 5.94
N VAL A 306 1.16 12.68 4.72
CA VAL A 306 -0.19 12.20 4.39
C VAL A 306 -0.29 10.67 4.59
N ALA A 307 0.69 9.91 4.11
CA ALA A 307 0.74 8.46 4.30
C ALA A 307 0.78 8.09 5.79
N ALA A 308 1.62 8.77 6.59
CA ALA A 308 1.71 8.54 8.03
C ALA A 308 0.37 8.82 8.73
N ILE A 309 -0.32 9.91 8.37
CA ILE A 309 -1.64 10.26 8.93
C ILE A 309 -2.66 9.17 8.58
N ILE A 310 -2.75 8.76 7.32
CA ILE A 310 -3.70 7.72 6.88
C ILE A 310 -3.44 6.41 7.63
N LEU A 311 -2.18 5.98 7.73
CA LEU A 311 -1.81 4.76 8.44
C LEU A 311 -2.13 4.84 9.93
N LEU A 312 -1.83 5.97 10.60
CA LEU A 312 -2.17 6.17 12.00
C LEU A 312 -3.68 6.12 12.24
N LEU A 313 -4.47 6.71 11.35
CA LEU A 313 -5.95 6.67 11.42
C LEU A 313 -6.47 5.24 11.22
N LEU A 314 -5.94 4.50 10.26
CA LEU A 314 -6.29 3.09 10.05
C LEU A 314 -5.97 2.26 11.30
N LEU A 315 -4.76 2.35 11.83
CA LEU A 315 -4.33 1.61 13.03
C LEU A 315 -5.20 1.95 14.26
N ARG A 316 -5.56 3.22 14.44
CA ARG A 316 -6.45 3.62 15.55
C ARG A 316 -7.86 3.06 15.41
N ARG A 317 -8.42 3.09 14.20
CA ARG A 317 -9.76 2.55 13.93
C ARG A 317 -9.82 1.04 14.18
N PHE A 318 -8.81 0.29 13.77
CA PHE A 318 -8.80 -1.17 13.94
C PHE A 318 -8.52 -1.62 15.38
N LYS A 319 -7.78 -0.85 16.21
CA LYS A 319 -7.67 -1.14 17.65
C LYS A 319 -9.03 -1.18 18.36
N ALA A 320 -10.00 -0.41 17.87
CA ALA A 320 -11.38 -0.43 18.39
C ALA A 320 -12.15 -1.72 18.05
N PHE A 321 -11.67 -2.54 17.12
CA PHE A 321 -12.30 -3.81 16.72
C PHE A 321 -11.58 -5.05 17.27
N THR A 322 -10.45 -4.89 17.96
CA THR A 322 -9.78 -6.00 18.64
C THR A 322 -10.35 -6.13 20.06
N PRO A 323 -10.98 -7.28 20.44
CA PRO A 323 -11.46 -7.46 21.81
C PRO A 323 -10.30 -7.35 22.79
N GLU A 324 -10.47 -6.62 23.91
CA GLU A 324 -9.50 -6.45 25.01
C GLU A 324 -9.21 -7.77 25.76
N GLY A 325 -9.18 -8.90 25.13
CA GLY A 325 -9.04 -10.21 25.73
C GLY A 325 -7.95 -11.12 25.15
N ALA A 326 -7.13 -10.62 24.21
CA ALA A 326 -6.06 -11.40 23.56
C ALA A 326 -4.66 -10.91 23.97
N GLN A 327 -4.42 -10.66 25.27
CA GLN A 327 -3.09 -10.46 25.85
C GLN A 327 -2.73 -11.61 26.77
#